data_a50be2f4ebe5022e1858d5f60129b864
#
_entry.id   a50be2f4ebe5022e1858d5f60129b864
#
_cell.length_a   1.000
_cell.length_b   1.000
_cell.length_c   1.000
_cell.angle_alpha   90.00
_cell.angle_beta   90.00
_cell.angle_gamma   90.00
#
_symmetry.space_group_name_H-M   'P 1'
#
loop_
_entity.id
_entity.type
_entity.pdbx_description
1 polymer ?
#
loop_
_entity_poly.entity_id
_entity_poly.type
_entity_poly.pdbx_seq_one_letter_code
_entity_poly.pdbx_strand_id
1 'polypeptide(L)'
;MAHQVLQPKGWPRPPGYANGVVAQGRMVVLAGQIGWGAEGLSAQIGQALANIVTLLREAGAGPEHLLRLSWYVTDMHAWREQQPAIGAAYREAIGKHFPAMSVIGVSELVEPEALVEIEAIAAMPDSNLS
;
A
#
# COMPACT_ATOMS: atom_id res chain seq x y z
N MET A 1 0.20 -19.41 -2.06
CA MET A 1 -0.15 -19.49 -0.65
C MET A 1 -0.51 -18.12 -0.10
N ALA A 2 -1.67 -18.03 0.44
CA ALA A 2 -2.12 -16.76 1.02
C ALA A 2 -1.38 -16.48 2.33
N HIS A 3 -1.27 -15.20 2.66
CA HIS A 3 -0.73 -14.77 3.94
C HIS A 3 -1.75 -15.05 5.04
N GLN A 4 -1.26 -15.26 6.25
CA GLN A 4 -2.12 -15.42 7.40
C GLN A 4 -2.37 -14.04 8.02
N VAL A 5 -3.63 -13.62 8.06
CA VAL A 5 -4.00 -12.37 8.69
C VAL A 5 -4.17 -12.59 10.20
N LEU A 6 -3.57 -11.71 10.98
CA LEU A 6 -3.69 -11.76 12.44
C LEU A 6 -4.90 -10.95 12.87
N GLN A 7 -5.89 -11.65 13.45
CA GLN A 7 -7.12 -11.02 13.92
C GLN A 7 -7.42 -11.59 15.31
N PRO A 8 -6.89 -10.96 16.38
CA PRO A 8 -7.09 -11.49 17.73
C PRO A 8 -8.58 -11.55 18.08
N LYS A 9 -8.92 -12.57 18.87
CA LYS A 9 -10.29 -12.73 19.33
C LYS A 9 -10.71 -11.53 20.16
N GLY A 10 -11.88 -11.00 19.85
CA GLY A 10 -12.41 -9.84 20.57
C GLY A 10 -12.01 -8.48 20.02
N TRP A 11 -11.05 -8.45 19.10
CA TRP A 11 -10.66 -7.20 18.46
C TRP A 11 -11.62 -6.91 17.30
N PRO A 12 -12.04 -5.65 17.11
CA PRO A 12 -12.83 -5.32 15.94
C PRO A 12 -11.98 -5.46 14.68
N ARG A 13 -12.62 -5.86 13.58
CA ARG A 13 -11.93 -5.91 12.29
C ARG A 13 -11.62 -4.50 11.83
N PRO A 14 -10.37 -4.22 11.49
CA PRO A 14 -10.03 -2.87 11.01
C PRO A 14 -10.59 -2.66 9.60
N PRO A 15 -11.07 -1.44 9.31
CA PRO A 15 -11.54 -1.11 7.97
C PRO A 15 -10.36 -0.84 7.03
N GLY A 16 -10.28 -1.59 5.94
CA GLY A 16 -9.34 -1.30 4.87
C GLY A 16 -7.89 -1.64 5.14
N TYR A 17 -7.59 -2.42 6.20
CA TYR A 17 -6.23 -2.89 6.47
C TYR A 17 -6.26 -4.11 7.38
N ALA A 18 -5.13 -4.78 7.52
CA ALA A 18 -4.95 -5.86 8.49
C ALA A 18 -4.10 -5.36 9.65
N ASN A 19 -4.39 -5.84 10.87
CA ASN A 19 -3.57 -5.50 12.03
C ASN A 19 -2.17 -6.11 11.94
N GLY A 20 -2.07 -7.30 11.39
CA GLY A 20 -0.79 -7.96 11.18
C GLY A 20 -0.94 -9.09 10.18
N VAL A 21 0.17 -9.50 9.61
CA VAL A 21 0.20 -10.55 8.60
C VAL A 21 1.42 -11.43 8.85
N VAL A 22 1.22 -12.74 8.77
CA VAL A 22 2.32 -13.71 8.78
C VAL A 22 2.49 -14.22 7.36
N ALA A 23 3.72 -14.27 6.88
CA ALA A 23 3.98 -14.68 5.50
C ALA A 23 5.27 -15.47 5.40
N GLN A 24 5.37 -16.23 4.31
CA GLN A 24 6.58 -16.92 3.90
C GLN A 24 6.79 -16.62 2.42
N GLY A 25 8.04 -16.76 1.98
CA GLY A 25 8.34 -16.63 0.57
C GLY A 25 9.51 -15.70 0.31
N ARG A 26 9.69 -15.38 -0.97
CA ARG A 26 10.72 -14.44 -1.37
C ARG A 26 10.22 -13.02 -1.14
N MET A 27 11.01 -12.24 -0.45
CA MET A 27 10.64 -10.88 -0.08
C MET A 27 10.87 -9.91 -1.24
N VAL A 28 9.93 -9.00 -1.41
CA VAL A 28 10.07 -7.86 -2.33
C VAL A 28 9.96 -6.60 -1.49
N VAL A 29 11.00 -5.79 -1.51
CA VAL A 29 11.05 -4.56 -0.70
C VAL A 29 11.16 -3.39 -1.67
N LEU A 30 10.17 -2.52 -1.66
CA LEU A 30 10.11 -1.40 -2.60
C LEU A 30 10.36 -0.08 -1.89
N ALA A 31 11.15 0.76 -2.54
CA ALA A 31 11.36 2.13 -2.09
C ALA A 31 10.05 2.91 -2.17
N GLY A 32 9.99 4.03 -1.46
CA GLY A 32 8.83 4.90 -1.49
C GLY A 32 8.53 5.38 -2.90
N GLN A 33 7.26 5.29 -3.28
CA GLN A 33 6.78 5.75 -4.58
C GLN A 33 5.92 6.99 -4.41
N ILE A 34 6.13 7.97 -5.28
CA ILE A 34 5.31 9.18 -5.31
C ILE A 34 4.52 9.23 -6.61
N GLY A 35 3.54 10.10 -6.67
CA GLY A 35 2.66 10.18 -7.84
C GLY A 35 3.13 11.20 -8.86
N TRP A 36 4.28 10.98 -9.50
CA TRP A 36 4.82 11.87 -10.51
C TRP A 36 3.77 12.22 -11.58
N GLY A 37 3.62 13.51 -11.84
CA GLY A 37 2.76 14.00 -12.91
C GLY A 37 1.27 14.05 -12.58
N ALA A 38 0.86 13.56 -11.42
CA ALA A 38 -0.53 13.61 -11.00
C ALA A 38 -0.78 14.83 -10.11
N GLU A 39 -1.98 15.40 -10.22
CA GLU A 39 -2.35 16.57 -9.41
C GLU A 39 -3.41 16.19 -8.38
N GLY A 40 -3.17 16.58 -7.14
CA GLY A 40 -4.05 16.33 -6.04
C GLY A 40 -3.76 15.00 -5.36
N LEU A 41 -4.24 14.89 -4.12
CA LEU A 41 -3.87 13.76 -3.26
C LEU A 41 -4.33 12.41 -3.81
N SER A 42 -5.62 12.29 -4.15
CA SER A 42 -6.14 11.00 -4.61
C SER A 42 -5.51 10.55 -5.93
N ALA A 43 -5.24 11.50 -6.84
CA ALA A 43 -4.58 11.17 -8.11
C ALA A 43 -3.13 10.73 -7.88
N GLN A 44 -2.42 11.41 -6.99
CA GLN A 44 -1.06 11.02 -6.65
C GLN A 44 -1.01 9.64 -5.96
N ILE A 45 -1.97 9.36 -5.11
CA ILE A 45 -2.09 8.03 -4.49
C ILE A 45 -2.28 6.97 -5.56
N GLY A 46 -3.20 7.19 -6.49
CA GLY A 46 -3.43 6.24 -7.58
C GLY A 46 -2.17 5.97 -8.38
N GLN A 47 -1.42 7.02 -8.71
CA GLN A 47 -0.18 6.85 -9.47
C GLN A 47 0.89 6.13 -8.66
N ALA A 48 1.05 6.47 -7.38
CA ALA A 48 2.02 5.82 -6.52
C ALA A 48 1.72 4.33 -6.38
N LEU A 49 0.44 3.98 -6.20
CA LEU A 49 0.01 2.59 -6.12
C LEU A 49 0.22 1.85 -7.45
N ALA A 50 -0.03 2.51 -8.57
CA ALA A 50 0.24 1.93 -9.89
C ALA A 50 1.72 1.64 -10.07
N ASN A 51 2.59 2.52 -9.59
CA ASN A 51 4.04 2.30 -9.62
C ASN A 51 4.40 1.07 -8.80
N ILE A 52 3.81 0.91 -7.62
CA ILE A 52 4.04 -0.26 -6.77
C ILE A 52 3.65 -1.54 -7.51
N VAL A 53 2.48 -1.55 -8.14
CA VAL A 53 2.03 -2.72 -8.89
C VAL A 53 2.98 -3.03 -10.05
N THR A 54 3.45 -2.00 -10.76
CA THR A 54 4.42 -2.17 -11.84
C THR A 54 5.69 -2.83 -11.32
N LEU A 55 6.21 -2.37 -10.19
CA LEU A 55 7.42 -2.94 -9.59
C LEU A 55 7.19 -4.37 -9.11
N LEU A 56 6.04 -4.65 -8.52
CA LEU A 56 5.69 -6.02 -8.11
C LEU A 56 5.70 -6.96 -9.30
N ARG A 57 5.11 -6.54 -10.41
CA ARG A 57 5.06 -7.37 -11.62
C ARG A 57 6.45 -7.61 -12.20
N GLU A 58 7.35 -6.65 -12.08
CA GLU A 58 8.74 -6.83 -12.48
C GLU A 58 9.41 -7.96 -11.69
N ALA A 59 9.01 -8.15 -10.44
CA ALA A 59 9.51 -9.22 -9.58
C ALA A 59 8.77 -10.54 -9.79
N GLY A 60 7.73 -10.56 -10.61
CA GLY A 60 6.89 -11.74 -10.78
C GLY A 60 5.79 -11.84 -9.73
N ALA A 61 5.54 -10.74 -9.01
CA ALA A 61 4.52 -10.69 -7.96
C ALA A 61 3.33 -9.86 -8.40
N GLY A 62 2.31 -9.82 -7.58
CA GLY A 62 1.13 -9.00 -7.79
C GLY A 62 0.64 -8.39 -6.49
N PRO A 63 -0.42 -7.57 -6.56
CA PRO A 63 -0.96 -6.90 -5.37
C PRO A 63 -1.34 -7.86 -4.24
N GLU A 64 -1.77 -9.07 -4.59
CA GLU A 64 -2.16 -10.08 -3.60
C GLU A 64 -1.00 -10.52 -2.71
N HIS A 65 0.23 -10.22 -3.09
CA HIS A 65 1.43 -10.58 -2.32
C HIS A 65 1.86 -9.49 -1.34
N LEU A 66 1.20 -8.34 -1.35
CA LEU A 66 1.53 -7.24 -0.45
C LEU A 66 1.32 -7.64 1.01
N LEU A 67 2.33 -7.35 1.84
CA LEU A 67 2.29 -7.56 3.28
C LEU A 67 2.10 -6.26 4.04
N ARG A 68 2.70 -5.19 3.56
CA ARG A 68 2.68 -3.91 4.23
C ARG A 68 2.74 -2.76 3.24
N LEU A 69 1.93 -1.75 3.51
CA LEU A 69 2.02 -0.44 2.86
C LEU A 69 2.22 0.60 3.96
N SER A 70 3.26 1.42 3.80
CA SER A 70 3.50 2.54 4.71
C SER A 70 3.26 3.82 3.91
N TRP A 71 2.34 4.65 4.38
CA TRP A 71 1.91 5.86 3.69
C TRP A 71 2.39 7.07 4.45
N TYR A 72 3.02 8.00 3.74
CA TYR A 72 3.47 9.27 4.30
C TYR A 72 2.72 10.37 3.56
N VAL A 73 1.96 11.18 4.30
CA VAL A 73 1.02 12.15 3.73
C VAL A 73 1.34 13.52 4.31
N THR A 74 1.46 14.53 3.45
CA THR A 74 1.80 15.87 3.90
C THR A 74 0.58 16.66 4.39
N ASP A 75 -0.63 16.28 3.96
CA ASP A 75 -1.87 16.95 4.36
C ASP A 75 -2.86 15.92 4.89
N MET A 76 -2.83 15.69 6.19
CA MET A 76 -3.70 14.71 6.82
C MET A 76 -5.17 15.14 6.81
N HIS A 77 -5.44 16.44 6.79
CA HIS A 77 -6.79 16.94 6.66
C HIS A 77 -7.39 16.51 5.32
N ALA A 78 -6.64 16.70 4.24
CA ALA A 78 -7.07 16.25 2.91
C ALA A 78 -7.26 14.72 2.87
N TRP A 79 -6.37 13.98 3.51
CA TRP A 79 -6.50 12.53 3.63
C TRP A 79 -7.86 12.13 4.24
N ARG A 80 -8.23 12.77 5.35
CA ARG A 80 -9.49 12.47 6.04
C ARG A 80 -10.70 12.85 5.21
N GLU A 81 -10.61 13.95 4.47
CA GLU A 81 -11.73 14.44 3.66
C GLU A 81 -11.93 13.65 2.38
N GLN A 82 -10.87 13.12 1.81
CA GLN A 82 -10.93 12.49 0.48
C GLN A 82 -11.02 10.96 0.53
N GLN A 83 -11.44 10.38 1.65
CA GLN A 83 -11.50 8.94 1.80
C GLN A 83 -12.26 8.21 0.69
N PRO A 84 -13.43 8.69 0.20
CA PRO A 84 -14.08 8.00 -0.91
C PRO A 84 -13.24 7.93 -2.17
N ALA A 85 -12.59 9.03 -2.54
CA ALA A 85 -11.73 9.06 -3.73
C ALA A 85 -10.47 8.23 -3.55
N ILE A 86 -9.88 8.26 -2.35
CA ILE A 86 -8.70 7.47 -2.02
C ILE A 86 -9.04 5.97 -2.06
N GLY A 87 -10.18 5.59 -1.49
CA GLY A 87 -10.65 4.21 -1.53
C GLY A 87 -10.87 3.71 -2.95
N ALA A 88 -11.44 4.56 -3.82
CA ALA A 88 -11.64 4.21 -5.22
C ALA A 88 -10.30 4.00 -5.93
N ALA A 89 -9.33 4.90 -5.71
CA ALA A 89 -7.99 4.77 -6.29
C ALA A 89 -7.31 3.49 -5.81
N TYR A 90 -7.46 3.16 -4.53
CA TYR A 90 -6.90 1.94 -3.97
C TYR A 90 -7.49 0.70 -4.65
N ARG A 91 -8.82 0.63 -4.74
CA ARG A 91 -9.49 -0.52 -5.34
C ARG A 91 -9.11 -0.70 -6.81
N GLU A 92 -8.93 0.40 -7.53
CA GLU A 92 -8.52 0.33 -8.93
C GLU A 92 -7.13 -0.24 -9.09
N ALA A 93 -6.18 0.17 -8.25
CA ALA A 93 -4.78 -0.26 -8.37
C ALA A 93 -4.53 -1.62 -7.72
N ILE A 94 -5.04 -1.83 -6.53
CA ILE A 94 -4.72 -2.98 -5.69
C ILE A 94 -5.85 -4.01 -5.67
N GLY A 95 -7.10 -3.57 -5.72
CA GLY A 95 -8.23 -4.46 -5.59
C GLY A 95 -8.64 -4.63 -4.14
N LYS A 96 -9.17 -5.81 -3.81
CA LYS A 96 -9.74 -6.09 -2.48
C LYS A 96 -8.75 -6.78 -1.55
N HIS A 97 -7.49 -6.50 -1.69
CA HIS A 97 -6.44 -7.02 -0.81
C HIS A 97 -6.01 -5.92 0.14
N PHE A 98 -6.06 -6.16 1.45
CA PHE A 98 -5.79 -5.15 2.47
C PHE A 98 -4.68 -5.65 3.40
N PRO A 99 -3.42 -5.32 3.10
CA PRO A 99 -2.30 -5.72 3.95
C PRO A 99 -2.22 -4.87 5.23
N ALA A 100 -1.21 -5.14 6.04
CA ALA A 100 -0.92 -4.27 7.17
C ALA A 100 -0.55 -2.89 6.66
N MET A 101 -1.04 -1.84 7.32
CA MET A 101 -0.81 -0.47 6.89
C MET A 101 -0.61 0.48 8.05
N SER A 102 0.14 1.53 7.80
CA SER A 102 0.18 2.72 8.65
C SER A 102 0.11 3.93 7.76
N VAL A 103 -0.61 4.95 8.20
CA VAL A 103 -0.68 6.23 7.51
C VAL A 103 -0.15 7.28 8.47
N ILE A 104 0.89 8.00 8.04
CA ILE A 104 1.65 8.90 8.90
C ILE A 104 1.70 10.28 8.26
N GLY A 105 1.35 11.31 9.03
CA GLY A 105 1.49 12.69 8.58
C GLY A 105 2.94 13.12 8.69
N VAL A 106 3.46 13.75 7.65
CA VAL A 106 4.84 14.27 7.61
C VAL A 106 4.81 15.73 7.18
N SER A 107 5.84 16.48 7.54
CA SER A 107 5.90 17.90 7.21
C SER A 107 6.15 18.13 5.73
N GLU A 108 7.00 17.32 5.11
CA GLU A 108 7.34 17.44 3.69
C GLU A 108 7.99 16.16 3.21
N LEU A 109 8.03 16.00 1.91
CA LEU A 109 8.72 14.89 1.25
C LEU A 109 9.90 15.44 0.45
N VAL A 110 10.80 14.56 0.00
CA VAL A 110 11.97 14.99 -0.75
C VAL A 110 11.57 15.79 -1.99
N GLU A 111 10.53 15.31 -2.71
CA GLU A 111 9.99 16.07 -3.84
C GLU A 111 8.98 17.08 -3.32
N PRO A 112 9.22 18.40 -3.53
CA PRO A 112 8.34 19.42 -2.95
C PRO A 112 6.87 19.33 -3.37
N GLU A 113 6.60 18.81 -4.55
CA GLU A 113 5.22 18.71 -5.06
C GLU A 113 4.53 17.44 -4.65
N ALA A 114 5.23 16.50 -4.01
CA ALA A 114 4.63 15.24 -3.58
C ALA A 114 3.76 15.45 -2.36
N LEU A 115 2.53 14.98 -2.44
CA LEU A 115 1.57 15.00 -1.33
C LEU A 115 1.52 13.68 -0.59
N VAL A 116 2.07 12.63 -1.19
CA VAL A 116 2.08 11.28 -0.63
C VAL A 116 3.30 10.53 -1.13
N GLU A 117 3.81 9.66 -0.25
CA GLU A 117 4.82 8.67 -0.62
C GLU A 117 4.40 7.36 0.02
N ILE A 118 4.50 6.26 -0.73
CA ILE A 118 4.05 4.95 -0.27
C ILE A 118 5.17 3.94 -0.44
N GLU A 119 5.54 3.28 0.67
CA GLU A 119 6.49 2.17 0.66
C GLU A 119 5.73 0.86 0.71
N ALA A 120 6.32 -0.19 0.19
CA ALA A 120 5.67 -1.49 0.16
C ALA A 120 6.63 -2.62 0.46
N ILE A 121 6.11 -3.64 1.12
CA ILE A 121 6.79 -4.92 1.31
C ILE A 121 5.82 -6.01 0.89
N ALA A 122 6.32 -6.97 0.13
CA ALA A 122 5.53 -8.10 -0.33
C ALA A 122 6.34 -9.39 -0.14
N ALA A 123 5.65 -10.50 -0.15
CA ALA A 123 6.29 -11.82 -0.19
C ALA A 123 5.51 -12.67 -1.17
N MET A 124 6.21 -13.34 -2.05
CA MET A 124 5.59 -14.25 -2.99
C MET A 124 6.08 -15.67 -2.73
N PRO A 125 5.26 -16.68 -3.01
CA PRO A 125 5.68 -18.05 -2.78
C PRO A 125 6.97 -18.33 -3.53
N ASP A 126 7.83 -19.14 -2.93
CA ASP A 126 8.99 -19.67 -3.62
C ASP A 126 8.48 -20.54 -4.77
N SER A 127 9.08 -20.39 -5.95
CA SER A 127 8.66 -21.16 -7.13
C SER A 127 8.70 -22.66 -6.89
N ASN A 128 9.56 -23.11 -5.98
CA ASN A 128 9.67 -24.53 -5.65
C ASN A 128 8.54 -25.01 -4.72
N LEU A 129 7.72 -24.10 -4.20
CA LEU A 129 6.65 -24.44 -3.27
C LEU A 129 5.27 -24.41 -3.94
N SER A 130 5.22 -24.02 -5.19
CA SER A 130 3.97 -23.93 -5.93
C SER A 130 3.52 -25.26 -6.51
#